data_6f39682e09bb0c0fecaa0bd3d203009a
#
_entry.id   6f39682e09bb0c0fecaa0bd3d203009a
#
_cell.length_a   1.000
_cell.length_b   1.000
_cell.length_c   1.000
_cell.angle_alpha   90.00
_cell.angle_beta   90.00
_cell.angle_gamma   90.00
#
_symmetry.space_group_name_H-M   'P 1'
#
loop_
_entity.id
_entity.type
_entity.pdbx_description
1 polymer ?
#
loop_
_entity_poly.entity_id
_entity_poly.type
_entity_poly.pdbx_seq_one_letter_code
_entity_poly.pdbx_strand_id
1 'polypeptide(L)'
;MRNAIKRNEEILVRLRHKPWAAEYIDANPDVIIPNPENFKGKWHEVFGNNNPIHIEVGTGKGQFVLGMAKQNPEINYIGIELFDSVIVCALEKIEEANKPSNLRLLKIDGAKLEEYFAKDDVSRVYLNFSDPWPKSRHAKRRLTHGNFLKVYENVLIDNGEIHFKTDNRGLFEYSLVSMNHYGMALNYVSLDLHVNMPEDNIMTEYEEKFSAKGQPIYRLECQFKTK
;
A
#
# COMPACT_ATOMS: atom_id res chain seq x y z
N MET A 1 -5.81 22.85 -14.89
CA MET A 1 -7.05 22.09 -15.14
C MET A 1 -6.90 20.99 -16.19
N ARG A 2 -6.31 21.23 -17.38
CA ARG A 2 -6.14 20.19 -18.44
C ARG A 2 -5.29 18.99 -18.02
N ASN A 3 -4.26 19.15 -17.17
CA ASN A 3 -3.38 18.05 -16.75
C ASN A 3 -4.03 17.06 -15.75
N ALA A 4 -4.97 17.54 -14.91
CA ALA A 4 -5.68 16.66 -13.98
C ALA A 4 -6.75 15.81 -14.68
N ILE A 5 -7.39 16.36 -15.72
CA ILE A 5 -8.36 15.63 -16.54
C ILE A 5 -7.64 14.55 -17.37
N LYS A 6 -6.51 14.88 -18.01
CA LYS A 6 -5.68 13.90 -18.72
C LYS A 6 -5.17 12.77 -17.80
N ARG A 7 -4.81 13.08 -16.55
CA ARG A 7 -4.32 12.06 -15.59
C ARG A 7 -5.43 11.08 -15.19
N ASN A 8 -6.68 11.54 -15.02
CA ASN A 8 -7.83 10.65 -14.77
C ASN A 8 -8.20 9.80 -15.99
N GLU A 9 -8.08 10.34 -17.21
CA GLU A 9 -8.25 9.59 -18.45
C GLU A 9 -7.11 8.58 -18.67
N GLU A 10 -5.86 8.93 -18.31
CA GLU A 10 -4.72 8.00 -18.34
C GLU A 10 -4.84 6.88 -17.31
N ILE A 11 -5.43 7.11 -16.14
CA ILE A 11 -5.71 6.07 -15.15
C ILE A 11 -6.80 5.13 -15.67
N LEU A 12 -7.87 5.65 -16.24
CA LEU A 12 -8.93 4.85 -16.89
C LEU A 12 -8.41 4.08 -18.12
N VAL A 13 -7.49 4.65 -18.89
CA VAL A 13 -6.83 3.97 -20.03
C VAL A 13 -5.84 2.89 -19.55
N ARG A 14 -5.28 3.02 -18.34
CA ARG A 14 -4.40 1.99 -17.73
C ARG A 14 -5.16 0.81 -17.15
N LEU A 15 -6.42 0.96 -16.80
CA LEU A 15 -7.33 -0.12 -16.43
C LEU A 15 -7.87 -0.82 -17.69
N ARG A 16 -7.00 -1.18 -18.66
CA ARG A 16 -7.40 -2.04 -19.76
C ARG A 16 -7.97 -3.32 -19.18
N HIS A 17 -9.26 -3.53 -19.39
CA HIS A 17 -9.92 -4.77 -19.02
C HIS A 17 -9.12 -5.95 -19.56
N LYS A 18 -8.68 -6.82 -18.66
CA LYS A 18 -8.01 -8.08 -18.99
C LYS A 18 -9.06 -9.19 -18.79
N PRO A 19 -9.72 -9.70 -19.85
CA PRO A 19 -10.82 -10.66 -19.70
C PRO A 19 -10.42 -11.95 -18.97
N TRP A 20 -9.16 -12.30 -19.04
CA TRP A 20 -8.57 -13.50 -18.44
C TRP A 20 -8.17 -13.31 -16.96
N ALA A 21 -8.25 -12.07 -16.42
CA ALA A 21 -7.72 -11.74 -15.10
C ALA A 21 -8.42 -12.52 -13.98
N ALA A 22 -9.74 -12.64 -14.03
CA ALA A 22 -10.50 -13.36 -12.99
C ALA A 22 -10.10 -14.84 -12.93
N GLU A 23 -10.04 -15.52 -14.08
CA GLU A 23 -9.64 -16.92 -14.16
C GLU A 23 -8.20 -17.14 -13.66
N TYR A 24 -7.30 -16.21 -14.00
CA TYR A 24 -5.91 -16.27 -13.58
C TYR A 24 -5.74 -16.03 -12.07
N ILE A 25 -6.55 -15.15 -11.48
CA ILE A 25 -6.62 -14.93 -10.03
C ILE A 25 -7.07 -16.22 -9.34
N ASP A 26 -8.18 -16.81 -9.81
CA ASP A 26 -8.76 -18.03 -9.22
C ASP A 26 -7.84 -19.24 -9.34
N ALA A 27 -6.98 -19.28 -10.35
CA ALA A 27 -5.98 -20.33 -10.55
C ALA A 27 -4.76 -20.22 -9.60
N ASN A 28 -4.58 -19.12 -8.88
CA ASN A 28 -3.43 -18.86 -8.02
C ASN A 28 -3.81 -18.55 -6.55
N PRO A 29 -4.56 -19.46 -5.87
CA PRO A 29 -5.03 -19.25 -4.49
C PRO A 29 -3.89 -19.27 -3.46
N ASP A 30 -2.72 -19.75 -3.83
CA ASP A 30 -1.50 -19.74 -3.02
C ASP A 30 -0.85 -18.35 -2.92
N VAL A 31 -1.12 -17.46 -3.86
CA VAL A 31 -0.62 -16.07 -3.89
C VAL A 31 -1.74 -15.08 -3.59
N ILE A 32 -2.86 -15.18 -4.31
CA ILE A 32 -4.05 -14.34 -4.07
C ILE A 32 -5.02 -15.11 -3.21
N ILE A 33 -5.11 -14.75 -1.93
CA ILE A 33 -5.87 -15.50 -0.93
C ILE A 33 -7.38 -15.36 -1.19
N PRO A 34 -8.09 -16.47 -1.46
CA PRO A 34 -9.54 -16.46 -1.59
C PRO A 34 -10.21 -16.35 -0.22
N ASN A 35 -11.36 -15.67 -0.15
CA ASN A 35 -12.16 -15.48 1.08
C ASN A 35 -11.30 -15.03 2.27
N PRO A 36 -10.52 -13.93 2.15
CA PRO A 36 -9.56 -13.52 3.17
C PRO A 36 -10.20 -13.18 4.52
N GLU A 37 -11.51 -12.92 4.57
CA GLU A 37 -12.30 -12.72 5.80
C GLU A 37 -12.25 -13.92 6.74
N ASN A 38 -12.02 -15.12 6.22
CA ASN A 38 -11.89 -16.35 7.03
C ASN A 38 -10.60 -16.40 7.86
N PHE A 39 -9.60 -15.59 7.50
CA PHE A 39 -8.29 -15.53 8.15
C PHE A 39 -8.13 -14.35 9.12
N LYS A 40 -9.17 -13.57 9.33
CA LYS A 40 -9.17 -12.47 10.30
C LYS A 40 -8.76 -12.97 11.68
N GLY A 41 -7.68 -12.44 12.24
CA GLY A 41 -7.07 -12.88 13.50
C GLY A 41 -6.31 -14.21 13.43
N LYS A 42 -6.11 -14.78 12.22
CA LYS A 42 -5.49 -16.08 11.99
C LYS A 42 -4.51 -16.09 10.83
N TRP A 43 -3.94 -14.97 10.48
CA TRP A 43 -3.02 -14.86 9.33
C TRP A 43 -1.79 -15.77 9.44
N HIS A 44 -1.42 -16.19 10.66
CA HIS A 44 -0.40 -17.20 10.87
C HIS A 44 -0.71 -18.56 10.19
N GLU A 45 -1.98 -18.89 9.97
CA GLU A 45 -2.39 -20.10 9.23
C GLU A 45 -2.06 -19.98 7.73
N VAL A 46 -2.13 -18.77 7.16
CA VAL A 46 -1.80 -18.50 5.76
C VAL A 46 -0.30 -18.52 5.49
N PHE A 47 0.50 -18.01 6.44
CA PHE A 47 1.95 -17.92 6.29
C PHE A 47 2.71 -19.10 6.91
N GLY A 48 2.08 -19.87 7.78
CA GLY A 48 2.71 -20.98 8.52
C GLY A 48 3.70 -20.51 9.60
N ASN A 49 3.63 -19.22 10.00
CA ASN A 49 4.50 -18.61 11.00
C ASN A 49 3.81 -17.42 11.69
N ASN A 50 4.44 -16.88 12.75
CA ASN A 50 3.95 -15.72 13.51
C ASN A 50 4.79 -14.44 13.25
N ASN A 51 5.43 -14.32 12.10
CA ASN A 51 6.18 -13.12 11.75
C ASN A 51 5.25 -11.90 11.67
N PRO A 52 5.76 -10.70 11.98
CA PRO A 52 5.00 -9.46 11.83
C PRO A 52 4.43 -9.31 10.42
N ILE A 53 3.22 -8.77 10.31
CA ILE A 53 2.56 -8.55 9.02
C ILE A 53 2.64 -7.07 8.65
N HIS A 54 3.20 -6.78 7.50
CA HIS A 54 3.18 -5.46 6.87
C HIS A 54 2.26 -5.49 5.66
N ILE A 55 1.45 -4.45 5.48
CA ILE A 55 0.54 -4.35 4.33
C ILE A 55 0.86 -3.15 3.46
N GLU A 56 0.72 -3.29 2.13
CA GLU A 56 0.72 -2.17 1.19
C GLU A 56 -0.68 -1.98 0.63
N VAL A 57 -1.30 -0.81 0.88
CA VAL A 57 -2.64 -0.48 0.38
C VAL A 57 -2.53 0.26 -0.95
N GLY A 58 -3.07 -0.36 -2.00
CA GLY A 58 -2.89 0.10 -3.38
C GLY A 58 -1.55 -0.38 -3.96
N THR A 59 -1.25 -1.68 -3.83
CA THR A 59 0.05 -2.25 -4.22
C THR A 59 0.34 -2.13 -5.72
N GLY A 60 -0.68 -1.86 -6.53
CA GLY A 60 -0.54 -1.68 -7.97
C GLY A 60 0.04 -2.94 -8.63
N LYS A 61 1.19 -2.79 -9.29
CA LYS A 61 1.87 -3.90 -9.97
C LYS A 61 2.87 -4.66 -9.09
N GLY A 62 2.87 -4.42 -7.77
CA GLY A 62 3.54 -5.24 -6.77
C GLY A 62 5.06 -5.11 -6.66
N GLN A 63 5.72 -4.19 -7.36
CA GLN A 63 7.19 -4.06 -7.30
C GLN A 63 7.70 -3.79 -5.90
N PHE A 64 7.07 -2.85 -5.18
CA PHE A 64 7.48 -2.48 -3.83
C PHE A 64 7.29 -3.65 -2.84
N VAL A 65 6.09 -4.22 -2.77
CA VAL A 65 5.80 -5.29 -1.82
C VAL A 65 6.64 -6.54 -2.08
N LEU A 66 6.92 -6.85 -3.36
CA LEU A 66 7.81 -7.95 -3.75
C LEU A 66 9.27 -7.67 -3.35
N GLY A 67 9.75 -6.44 -3.55
CA GLY A 67 11.08 -6.02 -3.12
C GLY A 67 11.26 -6.11 -1.62
N MET A 68 10.28 -5.62 -0.86
CA MET A 68 10.25 -5.71 0.61
C MET A 68 10.27 -7.16 1.09
N ALA A 69 9.46 -8.04 0.49
CA ALA A 69 9.41 -9.44 0.86
C ALA A 69 10.75 -10.18 0.63
N LYS A 70 11.45 -9.85 -0.47
CA LYS A 70 12.77 -10.40 -0.76
C LYS A 70 13.86 -9.92 0.20
N GLN A 71 13.78 -8.66 0.61
CA GLN A 71 14.78 -8.03 1.48
C GLN A 71 14.62 -8.44 2.93
N ASN A 72 13.38 -8.74 3.37
CA ASN A 72 13.05 -8.98 4.78
C ASN A 72 12.29 -10.31 4.92
N PRO A 73 12.97 -11.46 4.86
CA PRO A 73 12.31 -12.78 4.92
C PRO A 73 11.64 -13.08 6.27
N GLU A 74 12.00 -12.34 7.32
CA GLU A 74 11.44 -12.44 8.68
C GLU A 74 10.13 -11.64 8.86
N ILE A 75 9.64 -10.98 7.82
CA ILE A 75 8.40 -10.21 7.82
C ILE A 75 7.46 -10.77 6.77
N ASN A 76 6.20 -10.94 7.10
CA ASN A 76 5.15 -11.31 6.17
C ASN A 76 4.59 -10.05 5.49
N TYR A 77 4.41 -10.10 4.19
CA TYR A 77 3.89 -8.98 3.40
C TYR A 77 2.57 -9.33 2.75
N ILE A 78 1.64 -8.38 2.75
CA ILE A 78 0.36 -8.49 2.03
C ILE A 78 0.17 -7.25 1.16
N GLY A 79 0.14 -7.47 -0.17
CA GLY A 79 -0.22 -6.43 -1.13
C GLY A 79 -1.73 -6.40 -1.34
N ILE A 80 -2.35 -5.22 -1.23
CA ILE A 80 -3.80 -5.02 -1.36
C ILE A 80 -4.07 -4.20 -2.61
N GLU A 81 -4.92 -4.72 -3.51
CA GLU A 81 -5.33 -4.04 -4.73
C GLU A 81 -6.80 -4.35 -5.04
N LEU A 82 -7.53 -3.33 -5.50
CA LEU A 82 -8.96 -3.47 -5.79
C LEU A 82 -9.24 -4.05 -7.19
N PHE A 83 -8.38 -3.72 -8.17
CA PHE A 83 -8.65 -3.95 -9.59
C PHE A 83 -7.97 -5.20 -10.13
N ASP A 84 -8.76 -6.13 -10.69
CA ASP A 84 -8.28 -7.39 -11.29
C ASP A 84 -7.19 -7.15 -12.34
N SER A 85 -7.41 -6.18 -13.23
CA SER A 85 -6.45 -5.86 -14.30
C SER A 85 -5.11 -5.32 -13.81
N VAL A 86 -5.02 -4.91 -12.56
CA VAL A 86 -3.80 -4.39 -11.91
C VAL A 86 -3.14 -5.48 -11.08
N ILE A 87 -3.90 -6.15 -10.20
CA ILE A 87 -3.37 -7.17 -9.29
C ILE A 87 -2.75 -8.35 -10.04
N VAL A 88 -3.26 -8.70 -11.22
CA VAL A 88 -2.65 -9.76 -12.05
C VAL A 88 -1.25 -9.39 -12.53
N CYS A 89 -0.91 -8.11 -12.68
CA CYS A 89 0.47 -7.72 -13.00
C CYS A 89 1.41 -7.94 -11.80
N ALA A 90 0.90 -7.79 -10.57
CA ALA A 90 1.64 -8.13 -9.36
C ALA A 90 1.81 -9.64 -9.23
N LEU A 91 0.75 -10.41 -9.52
CA LEU A 91 0.81 -11.87 -9.53
C LEU A 91 1.84 -12.39 -10.53
N GLU A 92 1.83 -11.92 -11.79
CA GLU A 92 2.81 -12.28 -12.81
C GLU A 92 4.26 -12.10 -12.29
N LYS A 93 4.57 -10.96 -11.68
CA LYS A 93 5.90 -10.69 -11.11
C LYS A 93 6.27 -11.58 -9.93
N ILE A 94 5.28 -11.90 -9.08
CA ILE A 94 5.48 -12.77 -7.92
C ILE A 94 5.78 -14.19 -8.39
N GLU A 95 5.12 -14.67 -9.45
CA GLU A 95 5.40 -15.98 -10.08
C GLU A 95 6.80 -16.01 -10.70
N GLU A 96 7.17 -14.99 -11.48
CA GLU A 96 8.53 -14.85 -12.04
C GLU A 96 9.62 -14.82 -10.94
N ALA A 97 9.25 -14.36 -9.73
CA ALA A 97 10.14 -14.34 -8.57
C ALA A 97 10.09 -15.62 -7.72
N ASN A 98 9.51 -16.72 -8.23
CA ASN A 98 9.33 -18.00 -7.54
C ASN A 98 8.49 -17.90 -6.25
N LYS A 99 7.48 -17.04 -6.23
CA LYS A 99 6.46 -16.93 -5.17
C LYS A 99 7.08 -16.92 -3.74
N PRO A 100 7.70 -15.81 -3.30
CA PRO A 100 8.26 -15.74 -1.95
C PRO A 100 7.25 -16.19 -0.89
N SER A 101 7.65 -17.07 0.02
CA SER A 101 6.76 -17.69 1.02
C SER A 101 6.12 -16.69 1.98
N ASN A 102 6.78 -15.53 2.17
CA ASN A 102 6.35 -14.43 3.04
C ASN A 102 5.54 -13.34 2.31
N LEU A 103 5.03 -13.59 1.09
CA LEU A 103 4.26 -12.61 0.32
C LEU A 103 2.91 -13.19 -0.12
N ARG A 104 1.84 -12.42 0.11
CA ARG A 104 0.47 -12.71 -0.38
C ARG A 104 -0.14 -11.45 -0.97
N LEU A 105 -1.15 -11.65 -1.81
CA LEU A 105 -1.98 -10.57 -2.36
C LEU A 105 -3.43 -10.74 -1.91
N LEU A 106 -4.14 -9.61 -1.72
CA LEU A 106 -5.57 -9.57 -1.47
C LEU A 106 -6.26 -8.68 -2.50
N LYS A 107 -7.27 -9.21 -3.16
CA LYS A 107 -8.16 -8.45 -4.03
C LYS A 107 -9.32 -7.89 -3.21
N ILE A 108 -9.09 -6.79 -2.49
CA ILE A 108 -10.06 -6.19 -1.57
C ILE A 108 -10.03 -4.65 -1.65
N ASP A 109 -11.08 -4.01 -1.14
CA ASP A 109 -11.10 -2.56 -0.92
C ASP A 109 -10.35 -2.19 0.36
N GLY A 110 -9.29 -1.39 0.23
CA GLY A 110 -8.51 -0.89 1.36
C GLY A 110 -9.28 -0.04 2.37
N ALA A 111 -10.50 0.42 2.03
CA ALA A 111 -11.38 1.09 2.98
C ALA A 111 -12.07 0.13 3.97
N LYS A 112 -11.94 -1.18 3.74
CA LYS A 112 -12.65 -2.23 4.47
C LYS A 112 -11.72 -3.20 5.19
N LEU A 113 -10.51 -2.78 5.55
CA LEU A 113 -9.51 -3.67 6.18
C LEU A 113 -10.03 -4.37 7.43
N GLU A 114 -10.91 -3.72 8.18
CA GLU A 114 -11.52 -4.30 9.39
C GLU A 114 -12.41 -5.53 9.13
N GLU A 115 -12.83 -5.76 7.88
CA GLU A 115 -13.52 -7.00 7.48
C GLU A 115 -12.53 -8.18 7.44
N TYR A 116 -11.25 -7.92 7.16
CA TYR A 116 -10.20 -8.91 6.86
C TYR A 116 -9.10 -9.03 7.92
N PHE A 117 -8.90 -7.99 8.72
CA PHE A 117 -7.89 -7.95 9.77
C PHE A 117 -8.55 -7.66 11.13
N ALA A 118 -8.16 -8.39 12.14
CA ALA A 118 -8.49 -8.08 13.53
C ALA A 118 -7.57 -6.97 14.06
N LYS A 119 -7.85 -6.47 15.25
CA LYS A 119 -6.90 -5.62 15.97
C LYS A 119 -5.61 -6.42 16.20
N ASP A 120 -4.48 -5.75 16.06
CA ASP A 120 -3.13 -6.29 16.25
C ASP A 120 -2.66 -7.31 15.19
N ASP A 121 -3.42 -7.51 14.10
CA ASP A 121 -2.98 -8.36 12.99
C ASP A 121 -1.86 -7.71 12.15
N VAL A 122 -1.79 -6.38 12.11
CA VAL A 122 -0.89 -5.63 11.22
C VAL A 122 0.11 -4.82 12.02
N SER A 123 1.39 -4.87 11.65
CA SER A 123 2.44 -4.09 12.32
C SER A 123 2.76 -2.78 11.58
N ARG A 124 2.58 -2.73 10.26
CA ARG A 124 2.88 -1.53 9.45
C ARG A 124 2.01 -1.46 8.20
N VAL A 125 1.63 -0.24 7.84
CA VAL A 125 0.92 0.08 6.60
C VAL A 125 1.82 0.93 5.71
N TYR A 126 1.96 0.52 4.45
CA TYR A 126 2.61 1.31 3.39
C TYR A 126 1.57 1.91 2.46
N LEU A 127 1.74 3.20 2.16
CA LEU A 127 0.91 3.97 1.24
C LEU A 127 1.83 4.63 0.20
N ASN A 128 2.00 3.99 -0.94
CA ASN A 128 2.93 4.47 -1.97
C ASN A 128 2.18 5.04 -3.17
N PHE A 129 2.41 6.32 -3.49
CA PHE A 129 1.93 7.01 -4.70
C PHE A 129 0.42 6.88 -4.95
N SER A 130 -0.36 6.85 -3.87
CA SER A 130 -1.82 6.82 -3.94
C SER A 130 -2.40 8.05 -4.65
N ASP A 131 -3.61 7.92 -5.16
CA ASP A 131 -4.29 9.00 -5.88
C ASP A 131 -4.44 10.27 -5.03
N PRO A 132 -4.04 11.44 -5.53
CA PRO A 132 -4.03 12.67 -4.75
C PRO A 132 -5.41 13.31 -4.55
N TRP A 133 -6.42 12.92 -5.34
CA TRP A 133 -7.78 13.47 -5.27
C TRP A 133 -7.79 14.98 -5.05
N PRO A 134 -7.35 15.82 -6.04
CA PRO A 134 -7.01 17.24 -5.82
C PRO A 134 -8.19 18.12 -5.42
N LYS A 135 -9.42 17.70 -5.74
CA LYS A 135 -10.63 18.46 -5.38
C LYS A 135 -10.98 18.22 -3.91
N SER A 136 -11.23 19.28 -3.13
CA SER A 136 -11.56 19.22 -1.69
C SER A 136 -12.77 18.31 -1.40
N ARG A 137 -13.80 18.31 -2.27
CA ARG A 137 -14.97 17.41 -2.13
C ARG A 137 -14.62 15.93 -2.21
N HIS A 138 -13.44 15.58 -2.71
CA HIS A 138 -12.91 14.21 -2.81
C HIS A 138 -11.90 13.88 -1.71
N ALA A 139 -11.66 14.76 -0.75
CA ALA A 139 -10.66 14.55 0.31
C ALA A 139 -10.86 13.22 1.05
N LYS A 140 -12.11 12.80 1.25
CA LYS A 140 -12.47 11.52 1.91
C LYS A 140 -11.97 10.27 1.16
N ARG A 141 -11.52 10.40 -0.11
CA ARG A 141 -10.95 9.30 -0.91
C ARG A 141 -9.44 9.15 -0.75
N ARG A 142 -8.78 10.13 -0.13
CA ARG A 142 -7.33 10.07 0.12
C ARG A 142 -7.06 9.02 1.18
N LEU A 143 -6.09 8.14 0.95
CA LEU A 143 -5.73 7.08 1.88
C LEU A 143 -5.17 7.60 3.22
N THR A 144 -4.84 8.88 3.30
CA THR A 144 -4.41 9.58 4.52
C THR A 144 -5.52 10.42 5.16
N HIS A 145 -6.78 10.31 4.70
CA HIS A 145 -7.93 10.96 5.35
C HIS A 145 -8.24 10.29 6.68
N GLY A 146 -8.75 11.04 7.66
CA GLY A 146 -9.08 10.55 9.01
C GLY A 146 -9.94 9.28 9.04
N ASN A 147 -10.84 9.08 8.07
CA ASN A 147 -11.62 7.84 7.97
C ASN A 147 -10.73 6.62 7.73
N PHE A 148 -9.73 6.72 6.85
CA PHE A 148 -8.76 5.65 6.61
C PHE A 148 -7.81 5.48 7.79
N LEU A 149 -7.35 6.58 8.39
CA LEU A 149 -6.49 6.52 9.58
C LEU A 149 -7.18 5.76 10.72
N LYS A 150 -8.51 5.91 10.86
CA LYS A 150 -9.30 5.15 11.83
C LYS A 150 -9.32 3.64 11.51
N VAL A 151 -9.48 3.28 10.25
CA VAL A 151 -9.42 1.88 9.81
C VAL A 151 -8.04 1.27 10.09
N TYR A 152 -6.96 2.01 9.81
CA TYR A 152 -5.60 1.54 10.10
C TYR A 152 -5.36 1.38 11.61
N GLU A 153 -5.79 2.35 12.44
CA GLU A 153 -5.70 2.27 13.90
C GLU A 153 -6.37 1.02 14.47
N ASN A 154 -7.49 0.59 13.86
CA ASN A 154 -8.28 -0.56 14.33
C ASN A 154 -7.64 -1.92 13.98
N VAL A 155 -6.73 -1.99 13.03
CA VAL A 155 -6.08 -3.24 12.60
C VAL A 155 -4.59 -3.32 12.98
N LEU A 156 -3.98 -2.16 13.27
CA LEU A 156 -2.58 -2.07 13.66
C LEU A 156 -2.38 -2.46 15.14
N ILE A 157 -1.20 -3.03 15.41
CA ILE A 157 -0.70 -3.21 16.78
C ILE A 157 -0.54 -1.85 17.48
N ASP A 158 -0.42 -1.87 18.80
CA ASP A 158 -0.04 -0.67 19.55
C ASP A 158 1.33 -0.18 19.03
N ASN A 159 1.44 1.14 18.83
CA ASN A 159 2.58 1.77 18.17
C ASN A 159 2.81 1.35 16.70
N GLY A 160 1.81 0.80 16.03
CA GLY A 160 1.87 0.48 14.60
C GLY A 160 2.10 1.73 13.75
N GLU A 161 2.80 1.55 12.64
CA GLU A 161 3.29 2.65 11.81
C GLU A 161 2.59 2.75 10.46
N ILE A 162 2.54 3.97 9.94
CA ILE A 162 2.17 4.25 8.55
C ILE A 162 3.38 4.89 7.86
N HIS A 163 3.87 4.25 6.79
CA HIS A 163 4.88 4.81 5.89
C HIS A 163 4.22 5.28 4.60
N PHE A 164 4.39 6.54 4.28
CA PHE A 164 3.74 7.19 3.15
C PHE A 164 4.77 7.81 2.22
N LYS A 165 4.68 7.52 0.91
CA LYS A 165 5.49 8.17 -0.15
C LYS A 165 4.59 8.74 -1.25
N THR A 166 4.97 9.91 -1.79
CA THR A 166 4.30 10.54 -2.92
C THR A 166 5.21 11.55 -3.62
N ASP A 167 5.02 11.73 -4.93
CA ASP A 167 5.58 12.85 -5.70
C ASP A 167 4.67 14.09 -5.69
N ASN A 168 3.46 13.96 -5.14
CA ASN A 168 2.47 15.03 -5.14
C ASN A 168 2.56 15.88 -3.87
N ARG A 169 3.16 17.07 -4.00
CA ARG A 169 3.32 18.02 -2.89
C ARG A 169 2.02 18.33 -2.16
N GLY A 170 0.93 18.59 -2.89
CA GLY A 170 -0.35 18.93 -2.26
C GLY A 170 -0.96 17.78 -1.46
N LEU A 171 -0.78 16.52 -1.90
CA LEU A 171 -1.16 15.34 -1.12
C LEU A 171 -0.26 15.19 0.11
N PHE A 172 1.05 15.44 -0.04
CA PHE A 172 2.00 15.37 1.07
C PHE A 172 1.66 16.37 2.17
N GLU A 173 1.48 17.67 1.81
CA GLU A 173 1.07 18.72 2.75
C GLU A 173 -0.24 18.39 3.46
N TYR A 174 -1.23 17.89 2.71
CA TYR A 174 -2.48 17.42 3.30
C TYR A 174 -2.27 16.26 4.28
N SER A 175 -1.47 15.26 3.89
CA SER A 175 -1.25 14.05 4.70
C SER A 175 -0.56 14.39 6.02
N LEU A 176 0.43 15.29 5.98
CA LEU A 176 1.14 15.79 7.17
C LEU A 176 0.16 16.43 8.16
N VAL A 177 -0.72 17.31 7.67
CA VAL A 177 -1.74 17.95 8.49
C VAL A 177 -2.77 16.94 9.00
N SER A 178 -3.24 16.02 8.15
CA SER A 178 -4.24 15.01 8.50
C SER A 178 -3.76 14.07 9.61
N MET A 179 -2.54 13.52 9.48
CA MET A 179 -1.93 12.62 10.45
C MET A 179 -1.63 13.33 11.77
N ASN A 180 -1.12 14.57 11.70
CA ASN A 180 -0.90 15.38 12.90
C ASN A 180 -2.22 15.69 13.64
N HIS A 181 -3.28 16.09 12.94
CA HIS A 181 -4.60 16.34 13.55
C HIS A 181 -5.23 15.07 14.11
N TYR A 182 -4.95 13.91 13.53
CA TYR A 182 -5.37 12.61 14.07
C TYR A 182 -4.68 12.26 15.38
N GLY A 183 -3.58 12.95 15.72
CA GLY A 183 -2.81 12.75 16.95
C GLY A 183 -1.64 11.77 16.80
N MET A 184 -1.23 11.43 15.57
CA MET A 184 -0.08 10.57 15.33
C MET A 184 1.24 11.29 15.66
N ALA A 185 2.24 10.54 16.07
CA ALA A 185 3.62 11.02 16.15
C ALA A 185 4.25 10.97 14.75
N LEU A 186 4.98 12.01 14.36
CA LEU A 186 5.74 12.08 13.13
C LEU A 186 7.18 11.64 13.44
N ASN A 187 7.58 10.46 12.99
CA ASN A 187 8.89 9.88 13.27
C ASN A 187 9.92 10.25 12.21
N TYR A 188 9.49 10.40 10.96
CA TYR A 188 10.37 10.77 9.85
C TYR A 188 9.61 11.64 8.83
N VAL A 189 10.28 12.69 8.32
CA VAL A 189 9.78 13.58 7.29
C VAL A 189 10.90 13.87 6.30
N SER A 190 10.70 13.55 5.03
CA SER A 190 11.60 13.93 3.94
C SER A 190 10.86 14.72 2.88
N LEU A 191 11.42 15.86 2.50
CA LEU A 191 10.91 16.71 1.41
C LEU A 191 11.50 16.31 0.05
N ASP A 192 12.58 15.53 0.06
CA ASP A 192 13.13 14.87 -1.12
C ASP A 192 13.93 13.65 -0.65
N LEU A 193 13.31 12.48 -0.78
CA LEU A 193 13.86 11.21 -0.31
C LEU A 193 15.19 10.85 -1.00
N HIS A 194 15.34 11.25 -2.28
CA HIS A 194 16.49 10.86 -3.08
C HIS A 194 17.75 11.70 -2.81
N VAL A 195 17.65 12.80 -2.08
CA VAL A 195 18.84 13.58 -1.63
C VAL A 195 19.63 12.81 -0.56
N ASN A 196 18.92 12.13 0.34
CA ASN A 196 19.52 11.29 1.40
C ASN A 196 18.70 9.98 1.49
N MET A 197 18.72 9.19 0.41
CA MET A 197 17.94 7.98 0.32
C MET A 197 18.46 6.92 1.30
N PRO A 198 17.61 6.38 2.19
CA PRO A 198 17.98 5.26 3.05
C PRO A 198 18.38 4.03 2.21
N GLU A 199 19.35 3.26 2.68
CA GLU A 199 19.86 2.05 1.99
C GLU A 199 18.78 0.98 1.82
N ASP A 200 17.80 0.94 2.73
CA ASP A 200 16.67 0.01 2.73
C ASP A 200 15.48 0.47 1.90
N ASN A 201 15.58 1.60 1.20
CA ASN A 201 14.48 2.09 0.38
C ASN A 201 14.25 1.21 -0.86
N ILE A 202 13.12 0.54 -0.90
CA ILE A 202 12.62 -0.14 -2.10
C ILE A 202 11.80 0.86 -2.92
N MET A 203 12.19 1.06 -4.16
CA MET A 203 11.46 1.94 -5.07
C MET A 203 10.28 1.22 -5.73
N THR A 204 9.16 1.94 -5.88
CA THR A 204 8.08 1.51 -6.77
C THR A 204 8.45 1.82 -8.23
N GLU A 205 7.80 1.16 -9.21
CA GLU A 205 7.92 1.54 -10.64
C GLU A 205 7.62 3.02 -10.89
N TYR A 206 6.70 3.57 -10.08
CA TYR A 206 6.31 4.97 -10.17
C TYR A 206 7.43 5.88 -9.64
N GLU A 207 8.03 5.53 -8.51
CA GLU A 207 9.15 6.24 -7.91
C GLU A 207 10.35 6.29 -8.85
N GLU A 208 10.77 5.16 -9.40
CA GLU A 208 11.86 5.08 -10.39
C GLU A 208 11.63 6.02 -11.58
N LYS A 209 10.41 5.96 -12.13
CA LYS A 209 10.04 6.77 -13.30
C LYS A 209 10.05 8.27 -13.05
N PHE A 210 9.64 8.73 -11.87
CA PHE A 210 9.49 10.15 -11.57
C PHE A 210 10.73 10.76 -10.94
N SER A 211 11.46 10.02 -10.09
CA SER A 211 12.77 10.45 -9.58
C SER A 211 13.80 10.58 -10.70
N ALA A 212 13.81 9.68 -11.69
CA ALA A 212 14.64 9.81 -12.89
C ALA A 212 14.36 11.07 -13.72
N LYS A 213 13.21 11.73 -13.51
CA LYS A 213 12.84 13.01 -14.12
C LYS A 213 13.16 14.22 -13.23
N GLY A 214 13.86 14.01 -12.12
CA GLY A 214 14.20 15.05 -11.16
C GLY A 214 13.00 15.53 -10.32
N GLN A 215 11.91 14.74 -10.23
CA GLN A 215 10.80 15.08 -9.34
C GLN A 215 11.13 14.65 -7.92
N PRO A 216 11.01 15.53 -6.92
CA PRO A 216 11.22 15.17 -5.53
C PRO A 216 10.19 14.13 -5.08
N ILE A 217 10.64 13.18 -4.28
CA ILE A 217 9.79 12.19 -3.62
C ILE A 217 9.69 12.54 -2.15
N TYR A 218 8.48 12.81 -1.70
CA TYR A 218 8.19 13.10 -0.30
C TYR A 218 7.95 11.79 0.45
N ARG A 219 8.53 11.66 1.67
CA ARG A 219 8.28 10.54 2.57
C ARG A 219 7.87 11.03 3.95
N LEU A 220 6.93 10.33 4.56
CA LEU A 220 6.42 10.57 5.89
C LEU A 220 6.27 9.23 6.62
N GLU A 221 6.80 9.12 7.84
CA GLU A 221 6.58 7.98 8.71
C GLU A 221 5.91 8.46 9.99
N CYS A 222 4.81 7.84 10.32
CA CYS A 222 3.98 8.22 11.44
C CYS A 222 3.61 7.00 12.26
N GLN A 223 3.42 7.20 13.55
CA GLN A 223 3.06 6.18 14.52
C GLN A 223 1.83 6.59 15.30
N PHE A 224 0.91 5.67 15.52
CA PHE A 224 -0.19 5.91 16.46
C PHE A 224 0.38 6.00 17.86
N LYS A 225 -0.06 7.02 18.63
CA LYS A 225 0.34 7.13 20.03
C LYS A 225 -0.41 6.10 20.85
N THR A 226 0.30 5.41 21.73
CA THR A 226 -0.32 4.54 22.75
C THR A 226 -1.30 5.39 23.59
N LYS A 227 -2.52 4.88 23.76
CA LYS A 227 -3.54 5.51 24.60
C LYS A 227 -3.26 5.26 26.07
#